data_cf9163f27fcdf36eb441135445358110
#
_entry.id   cf9163f27fcdf36eb441135445358110
#
_cell.length_a   1.000
_cell.length_b   1.000
_cell.length_c   1.000
_cell.angle_alpha   90.00
_cell.angle_beta   90.00
_cell.angle_gamma   90.00
#
_symmetry.space_group_name_H-M   'P 1'
#
loop_
_entity.id
_entity.type
_entity.pdbx_description
1 polymer ?
#
loop_
_entity_poly.entity_id
_entity_poly.type
_entity_poly.pdbx_seq_one_letter_code
_entity_poly.pdbx_strand_id
1 'polypeptide(L)'
;LQAHMDMVPQKNGDKRFDFTKDPIEVRVDGEWVRADGTTLGADNGIGVAAILAVMESEDVVHGPLEALITATEETGMDGARGLKGGMLDGEILVNLDSETEGELYVGCAGGLDASVRMTYREDIVPEGYKAFWIAVGGLKGGHSGIDIHLGRGNANRILFRLLRKCEREYGLRLASVDGGGLRNAIPREAY
;
A
#
# COMPACT_ATOMS: atom_id res chain seq x y z
N LEU A 1 -3.78 18.05 -16.14
CA LEU A 1 -3.73 16.60 -16.03
C LEU A 1 -2.79 16.22 -14.89
N GLN A 2 -3.14 15.19 -14.08
CA GLN A 2 -2.32 14.79 -12.95
C GLN A 2 -2.15 13.26 -12.91
N ALA A 3 -0.92 12.83 -12.60
CA ALA A 3 -0.53 11.46 -12.35
C ALA A 3 0.64 11.43 -11.35
N HIS A 4 1.03 10.25 -10.85
CA HIS A 4 2.25 10.10 -10.05
C HIS A 4 3.30 9.24 -10.77
N MET A 5 4.59 9.49 -10.47
CA MET A 5 5.71 8.84 -11.15
C MET A 5 6.37 7.72 -10.34
N ASP A 6 6.06 7.62 -9.07
CA ASP A 6 6.55 6.55 -8.23
C ASP A 6 5.68 5.30 -8.33
N MET A 7 6.16 4.20 -7.80
CA MET A 7 5.47 2.92 -7.78
C MET A 7 5.77 2.17 -6.49
N VAL A 8 4.93 1.21 -6.13
CA VAL A 8 5.22 0.26 -5.06
C VAL A 8 6.35 -0.69 -5.47
N PRO A 9 7.55 -0.63 -4.87
CA PRO A 9 8.70 -1.45 -5.27
C PRO A 9 8.62 -2.84 -4.60
N GLN A 10 8.00 -3.81 -5.25
CA GLN A 10 7.90 -5.19 -4.77
C GLN A 10 8.50 -6.18 -5.76
N LYS A 11 9.08 -7.26 -5.25
CA LYS A 11 9.67 -8.34 -6.05
C LYS A 11 9.46 -9.70 -5.40
N ASN A 12 9.60 -10.75 -6.18
CA ASN A 12 9.64 -12.12 -5.66
C ASN A 12 10.86 -12.32 -4.75
N GLY A 13 10.72 -13.14 -3.72
CA GLY A 13 11.75 -13.35 -2.72
C GLY A 13 13.05 -13.97 -3.26
N ASP A 14 12.95 -14.73 -4.34
CA ASP A 14 14.07 -15.37 -5.05
C ASP A 14 14.72 -14.46 -6.10
N LYS A 15 14.08 -13.36 -6.51
CA LYS A 15 14.62 -12.46 -7.52
C LYS A 15 15.66 -11.50 -6.91
N ARG A 16 16.87 -11.51 -7.47
CA ARG A 16 17.88 -10.48 -7.21
C ARG A 16 17.57 -9.26 -8.07
N PHE A 17 17.16 -8.17 -7.44
CA PHE A 17 16.77 -6.94 -8.12
C PHE A 17 16.92 -5.74 -7.18
N ASP A 18 17.47 -4.65 -7.68
CA ASP A 18 17.66 -3.38 -6.97
C ASP A 18 16.86 -2.29 -7.68
N PHE A 19 15.71 -1.92 -7.12
CA PHE A 19 14.81 -0.90 -7.71
C PHE A 19 15.46 0.49 -7.89
N THR A 20 16.64 0.71 -7.30
CA THR A 20 17.37 1.97 -7.48
C THR A 20 18.34 1.95 -8.67
N LYS A 21 18.55 0.80 -9.29
CA LYS A 21 19.57 0.59 -10.33
C LYS A 21 19.10 -0.22 -11.52
N ASP A 22 18.30 -1.26 -11.25
CA ASP A 22 17.93 -2.24 -12.26
C ASP A 22 16.66 -1.78 -13.00
N PRO A 23 16.63 -1.85 -14.33
CA PRO A 23 15.42 -1.55 -15.10
C PRO A 23 14.38 -2.65 -14.91
N ILE A 24 13.10 -2.28 -14.91
CA ILE A 24 12.01 -3.25 -14.88
C ILE A 24 12.03 -4.08 -16.18
N GLU A 25 12.17 -5.39 -16.04
CA GLU A 25 12.11 -6.34 -17.14
C GLU A 25 10.66 -6.61 -17.52
N VAL A 26 10.25 -6.13 -18.68
CA VAL A 26 8.88 -6.27 -19.16
C VAL A 26 8.77 -7.25 -20.32
N ARG A 27 7.64 -7.95 -20.42
CA ARG A 27 7.31 -8.84 -21.52
C ARG A 27 5.86 -8.68 -21.94
N VAL A 28 5.59 -8.94 -23.22
CA VAL A 28 4.23 -9.07 -23.74
C VAL A 28 3.76 -10.49 -23.55
N ASP A 29 2.59 -10.67 -22.95
CA ASP A 29 1.95 -11.95 -22.67
C ASP A 29 0.48 -11.88 -23.13
N GLY A 30 0.24 -12.22 -24.40
CA GLY A 30 -1.03 -12.01 -25.06
C GLY A 30 -1.38 -10.54 -25.18
N GLU A 31 -2.48 -10.14 -24.55
CA GLU A 31 -2.93 -8.73 -24.51
C GLU A 31 -2.37 -7.94 -23.31
N TRP A 32 -1.50 -8.55 -22.52
CA TRP A 32 -0.95 -7.99 -21.30
C TRP A 32 0.52 -7.63 -21.44
N VAL A 33 0.92 -6.55 -20.80
CA VAL A 33 2.33 -6.27 -20.48
C VAL A 33 2.56 -6.64 -19.02
N ARG A 34 3.55 -7.47 -18.77
CA ARG A 34 3.88 -7.98 -17.44
C ARG A 34 5.34 -7.70 -17.09
N ALA A 35 5.61 -7.45 -15.82
CA ALA A 35 6.96 -7.46 -15.30
C ALA A 35 7.39 -8.87 -14.90
N ASP A 36 8.67 -9.16 -15.03
CA ASP A 36 9.25 -10.44 -14.65
C ASP A 36 9.70 -10.43 -13.19
N GLY A 37 8.87 -10.99 -12.30
CA GLY A 37 9.17 -11.16 -10.88
C GLY A 37 9.25 -9.88 -10.05
N THR A 38 8.79 -8.75 -10.59
CA THR A 38 8.66 -7.47 -9.90
C THR A 38 7.29 -6.86 -10.15
N THR A 39 6.94 -5.80 -9.41
CA THR A 39 5.86 -4.87 -9.80
C THR A 39 6.21 -4.20 -11.12
N LEU A 40 5.19 -3.83 -11.90
CA LEU A 40 5.33 -3.22 -13.23
C LEU A 40 5.45 -1.68 -13.17
N GLY A 41 4.73 -1.03 -12.25
CA GLY A 41 4.62 0.42 -12.17
C GLY A 41 3.62 1.02 -13.18
N ALA A 42 2.66 0.21 -13.69
CA ALA A 42 1.58 0.73 -14.55
C ALA A 42 0.68 1.70 -13.77
N ASP A 43 0.53 1.49 -12.49
CA ASP A 43 0.05 2.44 -11.50
C ASP A 43 1.26 3.28 -11.00
N ASN A 44 1.37 4.57 -11.32
CA ASN A 44 0.56 5.30 -12.28
C ASN A 44 1.37 5.69 -13.55
N GLY A 45 2.29 4.83 -13.96
CA GLY A 45 3.09 5.02 -15.18
C GLY A 45 2.23 5.19 -16.44
N ILE A 46 1.05 4.57 -16.50
CA ILE A 46 0.14 4.72 -17.63
C ILE A 46 -0.49 6.12 -17.66
N GLY A 47 -0.80 6.69 -16.50
CA GLY A 47 -1.28 8.07 -16.39
C GLY A 47 -0.22 9.07 -16.83
N VAL A 48 1.04 8.87 -16.42
CA VAL A 48 2.17 9.69 -16.89
C VAL A 48 2.33 9.58 -18.40
N ALA A 49 2.28 8.35 -18.95
CA ALA A 49 2.39 8.13 -20.39
C ALA A 49 1.24 8.80 -21.17
N ALA A 50 0.02 8.74 -20.65
CA ALA A 50 -1.14 9.41 -21.25
C ALA A 50 -0.98 10.95 -21.29
N ILE A 51 -0.49 11.55 -20.19
CA ILE A 51 -0.19 12.98 -20.13
C ILE A 51 0.83 13.37 -21.23
N LEU A 52 1.93 12.63 -21.31
CA LEU A 52 2.98 12.89 -22.28
C LEU A 52 2.48 12.70 -23.70
N ALA A 53 1.69 11.67 -23.97
CA ALA A 53 1.10 11.42 -25.29
C ALA A 53 0.16 12.55 -25.73
N VAL A 54 -0.67 13.09 -24.83
CA VAL A 54 -1.55 14.23 -25.15
C VAL A 54 -0.73 15.48 -25.40
N MET A 55 0.33 15.73 -24.61
CA MET A 55 1.16 16.91 -24.78
C MET A 55 2.04 16.88 -26.05
N GLU A 56 2.42 15.67 -26.50
CA GLU A 56 3.20 15.49 -27.73
C GLU A 56 2.32 15.44 -29.00
N SER A 57 1.03 15.17 -28.84
CA SER A 57 0.11 14.95 -29.97
C SER A 57 -0.21 16.27 -30.70
N GLU A 58 -0.15 16.22 -32.03
CA GLU A 58 -0.62 17.30 -32.92
C GLU A 58 -2.10 17.13 -33.31
N ASP A 59 -2.66 15.94 -33.11
CA ASP A 59 -4.01 15.58 -33.56
C ASP A 59 -5.08 15.73 -32.47
N VAL A 60 -4.69 15.76 -31.18
CA VAL A 60 -5.61 15.94 -30.08
C VAL A 60 -5.96 17.40 -29.87
N VAL A 61 -7.22 17.73 -30.10
CA VAL A 61 -7.72 19.10 -29.88
C VAL A 61 -7.91 19.34 -28.38
N HIS A 62 -7.18 20.29 -27.83
CA HIS A 62 -7.29 20.69 -26.42
C HIS A 62 -7.05 22.19 -26.23
N GLY A 63 -7.53 22.72 -25.10
CA GLY A 63 -7.17 24.05 -24.61
C GLY A 63 -5.80 24.06 -23.94
N PRO A 64 -5.44 25.12 -23.21
CA PRO A 64 -4.22 25.16 -22.41
C PRO A 64 -4.18 23.97 -21.42
N LEU A 65 -3.05 23.29 -21.37
CA LEU A 65 -2.83 22.14 -20.50
C LEU A 65 -1.64 22.35 -19.58
N GLU A 66 -1.76 21.89 -18.37
CA GLU A 66 -0.68 21.76 -17.41
C GLU A 66 -0.54 20.28 -17.00
N ALA A 67 0.69 19.80 -16.95
CA ALA A 67 1.02 18.47 -16.46
C ALA A 67 1.53 18.54 -15.02
N LEU A 68 0.81 17.98 -14.10
CA LEU A 68 1.23 17.80 -12.71
C LEU A 68 1.62 16.34 -12.50
N ILE A 69 2.92 16.08 -12.41
CA ILE A 69 3.44 14.75 -12.14
C ILE A 69 4.04 14.76 -10.74
N THR A 70 3.38 14.06 -9.81
CA THR A 70 3.77 14.02 -8.41
C THR A 70 4.68 12.84 -8.11
N ALA A 71 5.33 12.87 -6.96
CA ALA A 71 6.17 11.81 -6.44
C ALA A 71 5.71 11.41 -5.04
N THR A 72 6.10 10.20 -4.61
CA THR A 72 5.79 9.64 -3.28
C THR A 72 4.29 9.51 -2.98
N GLU A 73 3.45 9.27 -4.00
CA GLU A 73 2.02 9.00 -3.81
C GLU A 73 1.85 7.77 -2.93
N GLU A 74 2.53 6.68 -3.28
CA GLU A 74 2.47 5.36 -2.64
C GLU A 74 3.01 5.32 -1.21
N THR A 75 3.78 6.31 -0.81
CA THR A 75 4.46 6.33 0.49
C THR A 75 4.08 7.48 1.41
N GLY A 76 3.25 8.42 0.94
CA GLY A 76 2.82 9.51 1.81
C GLY A 76 2.42 10.80 1.13
N MET A 77 2.40 10.84 -0.20
CA MET A 77 1.95 12.00 -1.00
C MET A 77 2.75 13.28 -0.74
N ASP A 78 4.07 13.17 -0.49
CA ASP A 78 4.89 14.35 -0.18
C ASP A 78 4.93 15.34 -1.35
N GLY A 79 4.93 14.83 -2.59
CA GLY A 79 4.86 15.66 -3.78
C GLY A 79 3.57 16.50 -3.83
N ALA A 80 2.42 15.88 -3.59
CA ALA A 80 1.14 16.58 -3.55
C ALA A 80 1.04 17.56 -2.37
N ARG A 81 1.55 17.16 -1.19
CA ARG A 81 1.57 18.04 0.01
C ARG A 81 2.54 19.21 -0.13
N GLY A 82 3.58 19.05 -0.94
CA GLY A 82 4.55 20.11 -1.23
C GLY A 82 4.06 21.16 -2.21
N LEU A 83 2.94 20.93 -2.90
CA LEU A 83 2.36 21.84 -3.87
C LEU A 83 1.90 23.13 -3.17
N LYS A 84 2.29 24.26 -3.73
CA LYS A 84 1.93 25.58 -3.19
C LYS A 84 0.84 26.21 -4.05
N GLY A 85 -0.02 27.03 -3.44
CA GLY A 85 -1.03 27.80 -4.14
C GLY A 85 -0.37 28.71 -5.20
N GLY A 86 -0.98 28.81 -6.37
CA GLY A 86 -0.50 29.64 -7.49
C GLY A 86 0.61 28.99 -8.33
N MET A 87 0.89 27.72 -8.17
CA MET A 87 1.80 26.97 -9.05
C MET A 87 1.12 26.48 -10.32
N LEU A 88 -0.20 26.37 -10.31
CA LEU A 88 -1.02 25.93 -11.43
C LEU A 88 -2.09 26.99 -11.71
N ASP A 89 -2.39 27.20 -12.97
CA ASP A 89 -3.41 28.15 -13.46
C ASP A 89 -4.70 27.40 -13.87
N GLY A 90 -4.65 26.08 -14.00
CA GLY A 90 -5.78 25.26 -14.44
C GLY A 90 -6.94 25.26 -13.44
N GLU A 91 -8.17 25.45 -13.95
CA GLU A 91 -9.41 25.41 -13.16
C GLU A 91 -9.99 24.01 -13.02
N ILE A 92 -9.59 23.07 -13.88
CA ILE A 92 -10.08 21.70 -13.93
C ILE A 92 -8.91 20.75 -13.71
N LEU A 93 -8.96 19.96 -12.64
CA LEU A 93 -8.01 18.88 -12.39
C LEU A 93 -8.59 17.55 -12.87
N VAL A 94 -7.87 16.90 -13.80
CA VAL A 94 -8.17 15.55 -14.25
C VAL A 94 -7.06 14.64 -13.73
N ASN A 95 -7.38 13.84 -12.71
CA ASN A 95 -6.50 12.84 -12.15
C ASN A 95 -6.63 11.54 -12.95
N LEU A 96 -5.50 10.94 -13.35
CA LEU A 96 -5.43 9.75 -14.19
C LEU A 96 -5.02 8.51 -13.38
N ASP A 97 -5.41 8.46 -12.12
CA ASP A 97 -5.00 7.43 -11.16
C ASP A 97 -6.13 6.44 -10.81
N SER A 98 -7.25 6.53 -11.49
CA SER A 98 -8.36 5.59 -11.30
C SER A 98 -8.13 4.30 -12.07
N GLU A 99 -8.26 3.16 -11.38
CA GLU A 99 -8.08 1.83 -11.95
C GLU A 99 -9.37 1.17 -12.45
N THR A 100 -10.53 1.78 -12.20
CA THR A 100 -11.81 1.18 -12.59
C THR A 100 -12.24 1.69 -13.95
N GLU A 101 -12.26 0.79 -14.94
CA GLU A 101 -12.64 1.11 -16.30
C GLU A 101 -14.10 1.58 -16.37
N GLY A 102 -14.32 2.69 -17.10
CA GLY A 102 -15.65 3.24 -17.36
C GLY A 102 -16.26 4.03 -16.20
N GLU A 103 -15.52 4.27 -15.11
CA GLU A 103 -15.98 5.06 -13.95
C GLU A 103 -15.23 6.39 -13.82
N LEU A 104 -15.98 7.44 -13.47
CA LEU A 104 -15.45 8.75 -13.10
C LEU A 104 -15.67 8.97 -11.60
N TYR A 105 -14.56 9.19 -10.89
CA TYR A 105 -14.60 9.49 -9.46
C TYR A 105 -14.55 11.01 -9.26
N VAL A 106 -15.53 11.54 -8.52
CA VAL A 106 -15.65 12.97 -8.21
C VAL A 106 -15.30 13.29 -6.77
N GLY A 107 -14.65 12.35 -6.08
CA GLY A 107 -14.22 12.49 -4.69
C GLY A 107 -13.23 11.41 -4.33
N CYS A 108 -12.60 11.54 -3.17
CA CYS A 108 -11.66 10.57 -2.63
C CYS A 108 -11.94 10.30 -1.15
N ALA A 109 -11.49 9.13 -0.69
CA ALA A 109 -11.47 8.82 0.73
C ALA A 109 -10.28 9.51 1.41
N GLY A 110 -10.46 9.89 2.67
CA GLY A 110 -9.36 10.31 3.52
C GLY A 110 -8.80 9.14 4.33
N GLY A 111 -7.58 9.30 4.82
CA GLY A 111 -6.92 8.34 5.71
C GLY A 111 -6.31 9.02 6.93
N LEU A 112 -6.17 8.27 8.00
CA LEU A 112 -5.46 8.67 9.21
C LEU A 112 -4.59 7.50 9.69
N ASP A 113 -3.29 7.74 9.80
CA ASP A 113 -2.36 6.84 10.47
C ASP A 113 -2.17 7.24 11.92
N ALA A 114 -2.37 6.27 12.82
CA ALA A 114 -2.09 6.45 14.24
C ALA A 114 -0.95 5.53 14.69
N SER A 115 0.10 6.12 15.24
CA SER A 115 1.18 5.36 15.87
C SER A 115 1.03 5.42 17.39
N VAL A 116 0.81 4.26 18.01
CA VAL A 116 0.69 4.14 19.46
C VAL A 116 1.97 3.51 20.01
N ARG A 117 2.57 4.16 21.01
CA ARG A 117 3.73 3.64 21.73
C ARG A 117 3.38 3.52 23.21
N MET A 118 3.78 2.41 23.81
CA MET A 118 3.58 2.15 25.21
C MET A 118 4.89 1.64 25.83
N THR A 119 5.28 2.22 26.94
CA THR A 119 6.38 1.70 27.75
C THR A 119 5.85 0.61 28.71
N TYR A 120 6.61 -0.43 28.87
CA TYR A 120 6.29 -1.52 29.79
C TYR A 120 7.55 -1.91 30.57
N ARG A 121 7.36 -2.68 31.64
CA ARG A 121 8.45 -3.32 32.38
C ARG A 121 8.45 -4.80 32.03
N GLU A 122 9.64 -5.31 31.80
CA GLU A 122 9.84 -6.75 31.68
C GLU A 122 9.84 -7.38 33.07
N ASP A 123 9.26 -8.55 33.17
CA ASP A 123 9.16 -9.32 34.40
C ASP A 123 9.86 -10.65 34.22
N ILE A 124 10.30 -11.24 35.31
CA ILE A 124 10.96 -12.58 35.29
C ILE A 124 9.86 -13.63 35.10
N VAL A 125 10.13 -14.55 34.16
CA VAL A 125 9.24 -15.70 33.96
C VAL A 125 9.21 -16.57 35.22
N PRO A 126 8.04 -16.84 35.84
CA PRO A 126 7.94 -17.68 37.02
C PRO A 126 8.44 -19.09 36.75
N GLU A 127 8.99 -19.72 37.80
CA GLU A 127 9.41 -21.11 37.71
C GLU A 127 8.24 -22.03 37.34
N GLY A 128 8.49 -23.03 36.50
CA GLY A 128 7.49 -23.98 36.03
C GLY A 128 6.72 -23.54 34.79
N TYR A 129 6.93 -22.31 34.31
CA TYR A 129 6.33 -21.87 33.04
C TYR A 129 7.03 -22.53 31.85
N LYS A 130 6.24 -22.82 30.82
CA LYS A 130 6.73 -23.35 29.53
C LYS A 130 6.52 -22.31 28.42
N ALA A 131 7.50 -22.20 27.54
CA ALA A 131 7.38 -21.36 26.36
C ALA A 131 6.55 -22.06 25.28
N PHE A 132 5.68 -21.28 24.63
CA PHE A 132 4.87 -21.71 23.51
C PHE A 132 5.01 -20.71 22.38
N TRP A 133 4.97 -21.19 21.16
CA TRP A 133 4.82 -20.39 19.97
C TRP A 133 3.39 -20.48 19.50
N ILE A 134 2.72 -19.34 19.35
CA ILE A 134 1.35 -19.27 18.88
C ILE A 134 1.39 -18.54 17.53
N ALA A 135 0.89 -19.20 16.49
CA ALA A 135 0.81 -18.65 15.14
C ALA A 135 -0.65 -18.57 14.68
N VAL A 136 -1.05 -17.45 14.19
CA VAL A 136 -2.29 -17.26 13.44
C VAL A 136 -1.91 -17.00 12.00
N GLY A 137 -2.31 -17.83 11.06
CA GLY A 137 -1.92 -17.72 9.67
C GLY A 137 -2.95 -18.31 8.72
N GLY A 138 -2.62 -18.30 7.42
CA GLY A 138 -3.49 -18.84 6.37
C GLY A 138 -4.70 -17.94 6.05
N LEU A 139 -4.73 -16.71 6.53
CA LEU A 139 -5.80 -15.77 6.23
C LEU A 139 -5.62 -15.12 4.86
N LYS A 140 -6.71 -14.65 4.27
CA LYS A 140 -6.71 -14.09 2.92
C LYS A 140 -6.00 -12.74 2.82
N GLY A 141 -6.13 -11.88 3.83
CA GLY A 141 -5.67 -10.50 3.78
C GLY A 141 -6.48 -9.63 2.83
N GLY A 142 -5.93 -8.49 2.45
CA GLY A 142 -6.53 -7.54 1.52
C GLY A 142 -6.24 -6.10 1.91
N HIS A 143 -6.73 -5.16 1.13
CA HIS A 143 -6.59 -3.74 1.40
C HIS A 143 -7.47 -3.32 2.59
N SER A 144 -6.91 -2.54 3.52
CA SER A 144 -7.60 -2.12 4.75
C SER A 144 -8.78 -1.15 4.52
N GLY A 145 -8.84 -0.51 3.36
CA GLY A 145 -9.96 0.31 2.92
C GLY A 145 -10.90 -0.46 1.99
N ILE A 146 -10.46 -0.76 0.78
CA ILE A 146 -11.28 -1.34 -0.30
C ILE A 146 -11.89 -2.69 0.10
N ASP A 147 -11.13 -3.54 0.79
CA ASP A 147 -11.58 -4.89 1.15
C ASP A 147 -12.16 -5.01 2.56
N ILE A 148 -12.17 -3.96 3.35
CA ILE A 148 -12.56 -4.02 4.78
C ILE A 148 -14.00 -4.48 4.97
N HIS A 149 -14.89 -4.13 4.05
CA HIS A 149 -16.30 -4.50 4.07
C HIS A 149 -16.55 -6.00 3.81
N LEU A 150 -15.56 -6.72 3.27
CA LEU A 150 -15.66 -8.15 2.96
C LEU A 150 -15.54 -9.06 4.21
N GLY A 151 -15.34 -8.48 5.38
CA GLY A 151 -15.30 -9.23 6.66
C GLY A 151 -14.16 -10.23 6.76
N ARG A 152 -13.05 -10.02 6.05
CA ARG A 152 -11.88 -10.90 6.08
C ARG A 152 -11.27 -10.98 7.47
N GLY A 153 -10.71 -12.13 7.81
CA GLY A 153 -10.03 -12.34 9.09
C GLY A 153 -8.81 -11.42 9.23
N ASN A 154 -8.66 -10.83 10.41
CA ASN A 154 -7.50 -10.03 10.80
C ASN A 154 -6.70 -10.80 11.83
N ALA A 155 -5.49 -11.23 11.47
CA ALA A 155 -4.65 -12.09 12.31
C ALA A 155 -4.34 -11.46 13.67
N ASN A 156 -4.03 -10.16 13.71
CA ASN A 156 -3.75 -9.45 14.96
C ASN A 156 -4.95 -9.52 15.91
N ARG A 157 -6.16 -9.25 15.40
CA ARG A 157 -7.38 -9.30 16.22
C ARG A 157 -7.66 -10.71 16.75
N ILE A 158 -7.41 -11.73 15.95
CA ILE A 158 -7.60 -13.12 16.34
C ILE A 158 -6.57 -13.49 17.41
N LEU A 159 -5.28 -13.21 17.17
CA LEU A 159 -4.22 -13.49 18.12
C LEU A 159 -4.47 -12.82 19.47
N PHE A 160 -4.77 -11.52 19.49
CA PHE A 160 -4.98 -10.79 20.74
C PHE A 160 -6.22 -11.25 21.51
N ARG A 161 -7.27 -11.72 20.84
CA ARG A 161 -8.41 -12.36 21.51
C ARG A 161 -7.99 -13.67 22.21
N LEU A 162 -7.17 -14.49 21.56
CA LEU A 162 -6.64 -15.71 22.15
C LEU A 162 -5.71 -15.39 23.32
N LEU A 163 -4.75 -14.50 23.14
CA LEU A 163 -3.81 -14.09 24.20
C LEU A 163 -4.55 -13.56 25.43
N ARG A 164 -5.55 -12.71 25.25
CA ARG A 164 -6.35 -12.17 26.36
C ARG A 164 -7.14 -13.26 27.09
N LYS A 165 -7.66 -14.24 26.37
CA LYS A 165 -8.33 -15.37 26.99
C LYS A 165 -7.34 -16.24 27.76
N CYS A 166 -6.20 -16.55 27.16
CA CYS A 166 -5.16 -17.35 27.80
C CYS A 166 -4.55 -16.67 29.03
N GLU A 167 -4.39 -15.36 28.99
CA GLU A 167 -3.92 -14.58 30.15
C GLU A 167 -4.89 -14.70 31.31
N ARG A 168 -6.19 -14.56 31.07
CA ARG A 168 -7.23 -14.57 32.11
C ARG A 168 -7.48 -15.97 32.70
N GLU A 169 -7.50 -16.99 31.85
CA GLU A 169 -7.91 -18.33 32.24
C GLU A 169 -6.72 -19.19 32.68
N TYR A 170 -5.54 -18.96 32.16
CA TYR A 170 -4.36 -19.80 32.34
C TYR A 170 -3.12 -19.07 32.86
N GLY A 171 -3.21 -17.76 33.10
CA GLY A 171 -2.07 -16.97 33.57
C GLY A 171 -0.97 -16.79 32.51
N LEU A 172 -1.30 -16.83 31.22
CA LEU A 172 -0.32 -16.62 30.15
C LEU A 172 0.49 -15.35 30.40
N ARG A 173 1.79 -15.42 30.14
CA ARG A 173 2.68 -14.25 30.09
C ARG A 173 3.15 -14.06 28.65
N LEU A 174 3.06 -12.83 28.15
CA LEU A 174 3.51 -12.50 26.80
C LEU A 174 5.01 -12.25 26.80
N ALA A 175 5.76 -12.96 25.95
CA ALA A 175 7.18 -12.75 25.76
C ALA A 175 7.48 -11.83 24.57
N SER A 176 6.82 -12.06 23.44
CA SER A 176 6.91 -11.23 22.25
C SER A 176 5.64 -11.35 21.43
N VAL A 177 5.39 -10.39 20.59
CA VAL A 177 4.30 -10.43 19.60
C VAL A 177 4.76 -9.70 18.34
N ASP A 178 4.44 -10.30 17.20
CA ASP A 178 4.68 -9.73 15.90
C ASP A 178 3.49 -9.97 14.98
N GLY A 179 3.14 -9.00 14.16
CA GLY A 179 2.05 -9.15 13.20
C GLY A 179 1.66 -7.85 12.53
N GLY A 180 1.29 -7.95 11.26
CA GLY A 180 0.86 -6.84 10.44
C GLY A 180 2.02 -5.99 9.92
N GLY A 181 2.55 -6.31 8.74
CA GLY A 181 3.71 -5.61 8.15
C GLY A 181 3.36 -4.28 7.48
N LEU A 182 2.17 -4.14 6.90
CA LEU A 182 1.75 -2.97 6.13
C LEU A 182 0.54 -2.29 6.77
N ARG A 183 0.57 -0.96 6.82
CA ARG A 183 -0.51 -0.16 7.44
C ARG A 183 -1.84 -0.24 6.68
N ASN A 184 -1.75 -0.31 5.36
CA ASN A 184 -2.90 -0.40 4.45
C ASN A 184 -3.34 -1.84 4.14
N ALA A 185 -2.83 -2.84 4.85
CA ALA A 185 -3.18 -4.23 4.64
C ALA A 185 -3.90 -4.85 5.85
N ILE A 186 -4.88 -5.71 5.58
CA ILE A 186 -5.50 -6.56 6.60
C ILE A 186 -4.48 -7.66 6.96
N PRO A 187 -4.03 -7.76 8.23
CA PRO A 187 -3.01 -8.74 8.62
C PRO A 187 -3.43 -10.19 8.33
N ARG A 188 -2.58 -10.90 7.60
CA ARG A 188 -2.78 -12.33 7.25
C ARG A 188 -2.19 -13.28 8.28
N GLU A 189 -1.17 -12.82 8.99
CA GLU A 189 -0.38 -13.60 9.92
C GLU A 189 -0.06 -12.77 11.17
N ALA A 190 0.06 -13.45 12.30
CA ALA A 190 0.50 -12.86 13.56
C ALA A 190 1.06 -13.98 14.48
N TYR A 191 2.07 -13.65 15.26
CA TYR A 191 2.87 -14.58 16.05
C TYR A 191 3.06 -14.12 17.48
#